data_19f575ff5b5d0edfde92b10ef984729d
#
_entry.id   19f575ff5b5d0edfde92b10ef984729d
#
_cell.length_a   1.000
_cell.length_b   1.000
_cell.length_c   1.000
_cell.angle_alpha   90.00
_cell.angle_beta   90.00
_cell.angle_gamma   90.00
#
_symmetry.space_group_name_H-M   'P 1'
#
loop_
_entity.id
_entity.type
_entity.pdbx_description
1 polymer ?
#
loop_
_entity_poly.entity_id
_entity_poly.type
_entity_poly.pdbx_seq_one_letter_code
_entity_poly.pdbx_strand_id
1 'polypeptide(L)'
;PAEYGGGGADEVSVALVMEEISAVCPSLSVVFAVQNSLVCAPLSRYGSEAQKNEILRALARGEKLGCFALSEPLAGSDAAALQTRAQRAGEGWRIEGDKRFISNAREADLCLIFAAVNPERGHKGISAFIAETGASGFEVGRAEEKMGMGGSSACDLRFDRLELPIDSLLGEEGQG
;
A
#
# COMPACT_ATOMS: atom_id res chain seq x y z
N PRO A 1 5.53 -7.09 -14.31
CA PRO A 1 5.75 -8.16 -15.30
C PRO A 1 4.83 -7.99 -16.51
N ALA A 2 5.32 -8.38 -17.73
CA ALA A 2 4.55 -8.23 -18.96
C ALA A 2 3.29 -9.12 -19.00
N GLU A 3 3.34 -10.28 -18.37
CA GLU A 3 2.22 -11.23 -18.26
C GLU A 3 0.99 -10.65 -17.55
N TYR A 4 1.21 -9.66 -16.65
CA TYR A 4 0.13 -8.92 -15.97
C TYR A 4 -0.12 -7.54 -16.58
N GLY A 5 0.40 -7.27 -17.80
CA GLY A 5 0.13 -6.03 -18.54
C GLY A 5 1.10 -4.89 -18.27
N GLY A 6 2.16 -5.14 -17.51
CA GLY A 6 3.26 -4.18 -17.31
C GLY A 6 4.24 -4.15 -18.49
N GLY A 7 5.12 -3.17 -18.53
CA GLY A 7 6.12 -3.00 -19.58
C GLY A 7 7.26 -4.03 -19.58
N GLY A 8 7.39 -4.84 -18.53
CA GLY A 8 8.46 -5.83 -18.40
C GLY A 8 9.87 -5.22 -18.29
N ALA A 9 9.97 -3.94 -17.94
CA ALA A 9 11.24 -3.25 -17.78
C ALA A 9 12.06 -3.81 -16.61
N ASP A 10 13.36 -3.85 -16.76
CA ASP A 10 14.28 -4.16 -15.67
C ASP A 10 14.49 -2.96 -14.74
N GLU A 11 15.16 -3.17 -13.62
CA GLU A 11 15.36 -2.16 -12.58
C GLU A 11 16.21 -0.96 -13.07
N VAL A 12 17.13 -1.19 -14.01
CA VAL A 12 17.95 -0.12 -14.60
C VAL A 12 17.07 0.77 -15.48
N SER A 13 16.23 0.18 -16.32
CA SER A 13 15.27 0.91 -17.14
C SER A 13 14.29 1.72 -16.28
N VAL A 14 13.80 1.14 -15.18
CA VAL A 14 12.94 1.86 -14.22
C VAL A 14 13.66 3.05 -13.60
N ALA A 15 14.93 2.88 -13.21
CA ALA A 15 15.74 3.97 -12.65
C ALA A 15 15.95 5.12 -13.64
N LEU A 16 16.25 4.81 -14.91
CA LEU A 16 16.38 5.80 -15.97
C LEU A 16 15.08 6.57 -16.24
N VAL A 17 13.95 5.86 -16.28
CA VAL A 17 12.64 6.49 -16.42
C VAL A 17 12.34 7.41 -15.21
N MET A 18 12.68 6.97 -14.01
CA MET A 18 12.52 7.78 -12.80
C MET A 18 13.37 9.05 -12.82
N GLU A 19 14.61 8.97 -13.32
CA GLU A 19 15.51 10.12 -13.46
C GLU A 19 14.89 11.17 -14.40
N GLU A 20 14.45 10.76 -15.59
CA GLU A 20 13.82 11.65 -16.57
C GLU A 20 12.51 12.27 -16.05
N ILE A 21 11.64 11.47 -15.41
CA ILE A 21 10.41 12.00 -14.83
C ILE A 21 10.73 12.99 -13.71
N SER A 22 11.69 12.68 -12.84
CA SER A 22 12.07 13.52 -11.70
C SER A 22 12.65 14.87 -12.14
N ALA A 23 13.37 14.90 -13.24
CA ALA A 23 13.94 16.14 -13.80
C ALA A 23 12.84 17.15 -14.21
N VAL A 24 11.67 16.67 -14.60
CA VAL A 24 10.54 17.51 -15.06
C VAL A 24 9.49 17.69 -13.97
N CYS A 25 9.10 16.61 -13.31
CA CYS A 25 8.03 16.59 -12.30
C CYS A 25 8.34 15.63 -11.14
N PRO A 26 9.03 16.07 -10.08
CA PRO A 26 9.36 15.23 -8.93
C PRO A 26 8.12 14.62 -8.24
N SER A 27 6.98 15.32 -8.27
CA SER A 27 5.73 14.78 -7.72
C SER A 27 5.28 13.51 -8.44
N LEU A 28 5.35 13.51 -9.77
CA LEU A 28 4.95 12.35 -10.58
C LEU A 28 5.90 11.16 -10.36
N SER A 29 7.19 11.43 -10.12
CA SER A 29 8.15 10.36 -9.82
C SER A 29 7.82 9.65 -8.51
N VAL A 30 7.32 10.37 -7.49
CA VAL A 30 6.84 9.73 -6.24
C VAL A 30 5.64 8.84 -6.50
N VAL A 31 4.65 9.33 -7.27
CA VAL A 31 3.47 8.53 -7.62
C VAL A 31 3.90 7.24 -8.34
N PHE A 32 4.79 7.37 -9.32
CA PHE A 32 5.34 6.24 -10.07
C PHE A 32 6.12 5.26 -9.17
N ALA A 33 6.96 5.76 -8.27
CA ALA A 33 7.74 4.94 -7.35
C ALA A 33 6.83 4.15 -6.39
N VAL A 34 5.85 4.80 -5.77
CA VAL A 34 4.89 4.14 -4.87
C VAL A 34 4.13 3.05 -5.61
N GLN A 35 3.59 3.36 -6.78
CA GLN A 35 2.83 2.40 -7.59
C GLN A 35 3.67 1.16 -7.93
N ASN A 36 4.87 1.33 -8.46
CA ASN A 36 5.67 0.21 -8.95
C ASN A 36 6.39 -0.54 -7.82
N SER A 37 7.10 0.19 -6.94
CA SER A 37 8.01 -0.43 -5.97
C SER A 37 7.31 -0.85 -4.67
N LEU A 38 6.28 -0.11 -4.23
CA LEU A 38 5.63 -0.35 -2.94
C LEU A 38 4.30 -1.09 -3.06
N VAL A 39 3.64 -1.06 -4.22
CA VAL A 39 2.35 -1.73 -4.41
C VAL A 39 2.46 -2.88 -5.40
N CYS A 40 2.87 -2.63 -6.65
CA CYS A 40 2.95 -3.69 -7.67
C CYS A 40 4.01 -4.75 -7.37
N ALA A 41 5.19 -4.36 -6.86
CA ALA A 41 6.26 -5.31 -6.60
C ALA A 41 5.91 -6.33 -5.48
N PRO A 42 5.39 -5.93 -4.30
CA PRO A 42 4.90 -6.90 -3.32
C PRO A 42 3.78 -7.79 -3.84
N LEU A 43 2.80 -7.24 -4.57
CA LEU A 43 1.73 -8.00 -5.19
C LEU A 43 2.26 -9.03 -6.19
N SER A 44 3.21 -8.65 -7.02
CA SER A 44 3.84 -9.55 -8.00
C SER A 44 4.56 -10.70 -7.31
N ARG A 45 5.21 -10.43 -6.17
CA ARG A 45 6.03 -11.40 -5.45
C ARG A 45 5.23 -12.32 -4.53
N TYR A 46 4.27 -11.78 -3.82
CA TYR A 46 3.58 -12.46 -2.72
C TYR A 46 2.08 -12.66 -2.96
N GLY A 47 1.51 -12.04 -3.98
CA GLY A 47 0.10 -12.18 -4.32
C GLY A 47 -0.27 -13.59 -4.78
N SER A 48 -1.49 -14.00 -4.45
CA SER A 48 -2.10 -15.17 -5.06
C SER A 48 -2.32 -14.94 -6.57
N GLU A 49 -2.51 -16.01 -7.33
CA GLU A 49 -2.79 -15.90 -8.76
C GLU A 49 -4.08 -15.10 -9.04
N ALA A 50 -5.08 -15.19 -8.17
CA ALA A 50 -6.30 -14.38 -8.25
C ALA A 50 -5.97 -12.89 -8.07
N GLN A 51 -5.25 -12.53 -7.00
CA GLN A 51 -4.82 -11.15 -6.75
C GLN A 51 -3.95 -10.58 -7.88
N LYS A 52 -3.05 -11.38 -8.46
CA LYS A 52 -2.22 -10.94 -9.59
C LYS A 52 -3.05 -10.70 -10.85
N ASN A 53 -3.95 -11.61 -11.17
CA ASN A 53 -4.76 -11.50 -12.39
C ASN A 53 -5.79 -10.38 -12.33
N GLU A 54 -6.33 -10.08 -11.15
CA GLU A 54 -7.35 -9.07 -10.97
C GLU A 54 -6.75 -7.72 -10.57
N ILE A 55 -6.00 -7.69 -9.47
CA ILE A 55 -5.53 -6.45 -8.84
C ILE A 55 -4.24 -5.95 -9.50
N LEU A 56 -3.19 -6.81 -9.57
CA LEU A 56 -1.91 -6.39 -10.14
C LEU A 56 -2.05 -5.99 -11.61
N ARG A 57 -2.90 -6.67 -12.37
CA ARG A 57 -3.14 -6.32 -13.78
C ARG A 57 -3.73 -4.93 -13.94
N ALA A 58 -4.71 -4.55 -13.14
CA ALA A 58 -5.32 -3.22 -13.17
C ALA A 58 -4.29 -2.13 -12.75
N LEU A 59 -3.50 -2.39 -11.72
CA LEU A 59 -2.44 -1.50 -11.26
C LEU A 59 -1.32 -1.34 -12.29
N ALA A 60 -0.86 -2.43 -12.91
CA ALA A 60 0.21 -2.42 -13.89
C ALA A 60 -0.16 -1.69 -15.19
N ARG A 61 -1.45 -1.63 -15.53
CA ARG A 61 -1.98 -0.88 -16.67
C ARG A 61 -2.31 0.57 -16.35
N GLY A 62 -2.19 0.99 -15.08
CA GLY A 62 -2.59 2.32 -14.64
C GLY A 62 -4.11 2.55 -14.64
N GLU A 63 -4.90 1.49 -14.66
CA GLU A 63 -6.37 1.54 -14.53
C GLU A 63 -6.79 1.80 -13.08
N LYS A 64 -5.95 1.41 -12.12
CA LYS A 64 -6.07 1.69 -10.69
C LYS A 64 -4.76 2.23 -10.13
N LEU A 65 -4.87 3.08 -9.12
CA LEU A 65 -3.74 3.60 -8.36
C LEU A 65 -3.70 2.97 -6.97
N GLY A 66 -2.49 2.69 -6.47
CA GLY A 66 -2.29 2.14 -5.16
C GLY A 66 -1.55 3.08 -4.21
N CYS A 67 -1.80 2.88 -2.91
CA CYS A 67 -1.02 3.48 -1.84
C CYS A 67 -0.47 2.41 -0.88
N PHE A 68 0.52 2.80 -0.06
CA PHE A 68 1.25 1.90 0.82
C PHE A 68 1.22 2.43 2.26
N ALA A 69 0.48 1.76 3.12
CA ALA A 69 0.16 2.20 4.47
C ALA A 69 0.95 1.42 5.53
N LEU A 70 2.21 1.83 5.74
CA LEU A 70 3.11 1.27 6.76
C LEU A 70 3.26 2.22 7.94
N SER A 71 3.72 3.45 7.71
CA SER A 71 4.08 4.42 8.75
C SER A 71 2.90 4.83 9.62
N GLU A 72 3.18 5.03 10.91
CA GLU A 72 2.19 5.44 11.93
C GLU A 72 2.73 6.62 12.74
N PRO A 73 1.88 7.34 13.50
CA PRO A 73 2.34 8.44 14.35
C PRO A 73 3.47 8.08 15.31
N LEU A 74 3.51 6.82 15.79
CA LEU A 74 4.50 6.32 16.73
C LEU A 74 5.45 5.27 16.15
N ALA A 75 5.32 4.93 14.87
CA ALA A 75 6.12 3.91 14.19
C ALA A 75 6.53 4.41 12.79
N GLY A 76 7.65 5.12 12.73
CA GLY A 76 8.27 5.57 11.49
C GLY A 76 9.46 4.67 11.13
N SER A 77 10.68 5.05 11.57
CA SER A 77 11.90 4.27 11.31
C SER A 77 11.87 2.88 11.95
N ASP A 78 11.24 2.74 13.10
CA ASP A 78 10.92 1.44 13.70
C ASP A 78 9.54 0.96 13.24
N ALA A 79 9.47 0.43 12.03
CA ALA A 79 8.22 -0.10 11.46
C ALA A 79 7.68 -1.31 12.24
N ALA A 80 8.52 -2.03 12.97
CA ALA A 80 8.09 -3.17 13.79
C ALA A 80 7.25 -2.76 15.01
N ALA A 81 7.33 -1.48 15.41
CA ALA A 81 6.56 -0.92 16.52
C ALA A 81 5.14 -0.47 16.13
N LEU A 82 4.64 -0.82 14.93
CA LEU A 82 3.31 -0.43 14.47
C LEU A 82 2.20 -0.86 15.44
N GLN A 83 1.18 0.00 15.57
CA GLN A 83 0.07 -0.17 16.50
C GLN A 83 -1.23 -0.63 15.83
N THR A 84 -1.37 -0.44 14.52
CA THR A 84 -2.53 -0.93 13.75
C THR A 84 -2.68 -2.44 13.95
N ARG A 85 -3.89 -2.87 14.23
CA ARG A 85 -4.23 -4.27 14.55
C ARG A 85 -5.11 -4.87 13.47
N ALA A 86 -4.87 -6.13 13.17
CA ALA A 86 -5.76 -6.95 12.37
C ALA A 86 -6.18 -8.18 13.21
N GLN A 87 -7.47 -8.44 13.24
CA GLN A 87 -8.06 -9.57 13.99
C GLN A 87 -8.98 -10.37 13.07
N ARG A 88 -9.06 -11.67 13.29
CA ARG A 88 -10.05 -12.49 12.61
C ARG A 88 -11.46 -12.05 13.05
N ALA A 89 -12.34 -11.82 12.07
CA ALA A 89 -13.72 -11.42 12.27
C ALA A 89 -14.64 -12.18 11.31
N GLY A 90 -15.42 -13.12 11.82
CA GLY A 90 -16.20 -14.02 10.96
C GLY A 90 -15.30 -14.80 9.99
N GLU A 91 -15.62 -14.72 8.70
CA GLU A 91 -14.84 -15.35 7.62
C GLU A 91 -13.79 -14.40 7.01
N GLY A 92 -13.44 -13.31 7.70
CA GLY A 92 -12.52 -12.31 7.18
C GLY A 92 -11.63 -11.71 8.26
N TRP A 93 -11.30 -10.44 8.05
CA TRP A 93 -10.43 -9.66 8.91
C TRP A 93 -11.11 -8.36 9.32
N ARG A 94 -10.79 -7.86 10.51
CA ARG A 94 -11.11 -6.51 10.96
C ARG A 94 -9.81 -5.78 11.25
N ILE A 95 -9.64 -4.60 10.66
CA ILE A 95 -8.48 -3.74 10.87
C ILE A 95 -8.90 -2.48 11.62
N GLU A 96 -8.11 -2.11 12.63
CA GLU A 96 -8.27 -0.90 13.43
C GLU A 96 -6.91 -0.23 13.64
N GLY A 97 -6.85 1.10 13.48
CA GLY A 97 -5.64 1.89 13.70
C GLY A 97 -5.52 3.09 12.79
N ASP A 98 -4.38 3.76 12.90
CA ASP A 98 -4.10 4.98 12.17
C ASP A 98 -2.77 4.85 11.41
N LYS A 99 -2.71 5.40 10.20
CA LYS A 99 -1.50 5.50 9.39
C LYS A 99 -1.19 6.95 9.08
N ARG A 100 0.08 7.26 8.85
CA ARG A 100 0.52 8.64 8.67
C ARG A 100 1.43 8.80 7.46
N PHE A 101 1.32 9.97 6.81
CA PHE A 101 2.13 10.35 5.64
C PHE A 101 2.01 9.37 4.45
N ILE A 102 0.80 8.87 4.19
CA ILE A 102 0.59 7.88 3.13
C ILE A 102 0.47 8.58 1.79
N SER A 103 1.49 8.39 0.95
CA SER A 103 1.53 8.93 -0.41
C SER A 103 0.47 8.27 -1.29
N ASN A 104 -0.11 9.04 -2.21
CA ASN A 104 -1.20 8.65 -3.11
C ASN A 104 -2.54 8.34 -2.42
N ALA A 105 -2.65 8.40 -1.09
CA ALA A 105 -3.82 7.91 -0.37
C ALA A 105 -5.14 8.56 -0.79
N ARG A 106 -5.09 9.85 -1.19
CA ARG A 106 -6.27 10.60 -1.61
C ARG A 106 -6.81 10.16 -2.97
N GLU A 107 -5.92 9.76 -3.85
CA GLU A 107 -6.21 9.42 -5.25
C GLU A 107 -6.25 7.91 -5.48
N ALA A 108 -5.79 7.12 -4.50
CA ALA A 108 -5.68 5.67 -4.65
C ALA A 108 -7.04 4.96 -4.61
N ASP A 109 -7.17 3.94 -5.45
CA ASP A 109 -8.28 2.99 -5.45
C ASP A 109 -8.06 1.85 -4.45
N LEU A 110 -6.77 1.50 -4.23
CA LEU A 110 -6.34 0.37 -3.41
C LEU A 110 -5.26 0.79 -2.42
N CYS A 111 -5.26 0.17 -1.25
CA CYS A 111 -4.26 0.37 -0.22
C CYS A 111 -3.64 -0.97 0.21
N LEU A 112 -2.31 -1.02 0.24
CA LEU A 112 -1.58 -2.10 0.90
C LEU A 112 -1.34 -1.69 2.36
N ILE A 113 -1.98 -2.38 3.30
CA ILE A 113 -2.01 -2.05 4.73
C ILE A 113 -1.16 -3.05 5.51
N PHE A 114 -0.26 -2.56 6.36
CA PHE A 114 0.48 -3.39 7.32
C PHE A 114 -0.17 -3.27 8.70
N ALA A 115 -0.50 -4.42 9.30
CA ALA A 115 -1.14 -4.50 10.60
C ALA A 115 -0.63 -5.71 11.41
N ALA A 116 -0.58 -5.57 12.74
CA ALA A 116 -0.19 -6.66 13.61
C ALA A 116 -1.36 -7.61 13.84
N VAL A 117 -1.19 -8.85 13.44
CA VAL A 117 -2.10 -9.97 13.73
C VAL A 117 -1.74 -10.64 15.07
N ASN A 118 -0.47 -10.58 15.45
CA ASN A 118 0.02 -11.08 16.73
C ASN A 118 1.13 -10.17 17.27
N PRO A 119 0.77 -9.14 18.06
CA PRO A 119 1.72 -8.16 18.59
C PRO A 119 2.86 -8.74 19.41
N GLU A 120 2.61 -9.86 20.12
CA GLU A 120 3.60 -10.48 20.99
C GLU A 120 4.80 -11.07 20.21
N ARG A 121 4.61 -11.31 18.92
CA ARG A 121 5.67 -11.82 18.03
C ARG A 121 6.55 -10.72 17.41
N GLY A 122 6.31 -9.43 17.73
CA GLY A 122 7.01 -8.30 17.15
C GLY A 122 6.87 -8.28 15.62
N HIS A 123 7.96 -8.06 14.88
CA HIS A 123 7.95 -8.03 13.40
C HIS A 123 7.40 -9.31 12.75
N LYS A 124 7.53 -10.47 13.39
CA LYS A 124 6.96 -11.75 12.90
C LYS A 124 5.47 -11.89 13.14
N GLY A 125 4.83 -10.91 13.74
CA GLY A 125 3.39 -10.85 13.94
C GLY A 125 2.70 -9.84 13.02
N ILE A 126 3.41 -9.23 12.07
CA ILE A 126 2.88 -8.28 11.10
C ILE A 126 2.44 -9.02 9.85
N SER A 127 1.30 -8.62 9.30
CA SER A 127 0.76 -9.10 8.01
C SER A 127 0.43 -7.92 7.11
N ALA A 128 0.40 -8.18 5.81
CA ALA A 128 0.01 -7.21 4.80
C ALA A 128 -1.39 -7.56 4.24
N PHE A 129 -2.20 -6.53 4.01
CA PHE A 129 -3.57 -6.66 3.53
C PHE A 129 -3.83 -5.72 2.37
N ILE A 130 -4.65 -6.14 1.42
CA ILE A 130 -5.12 -5.29 0.32
C ILE A 130 -6.54 -4.86 0.62
N ALA A 131 -6.81 -3.55 0.58
CA ALA A 131 -8.12 -2.96 0.80
C ALA A 131 -8.49 -1.98 -0.32
N GLU A 132 -9.76 -1.91 -0.68
CA GLU A 132 -10.28 -0.80 -1.47
C GLU A 132 -10.42 0.44 -0.57
N THR A 133 -10.01 1.61 -1.07
CA THR A 133 -10.05 2.85 -0.29
C THR A 133 -11.47 3.38 -0.07
N GLY A 134 -12.43 2.91 -0.88
CA GLY A 134 -13.87 3.18 -0.70
C GLY A 134 -14.58 2.27 0.28
N ALA A 135 -13.90 1.32 0.92
CA ALA A 135 -14.52 0.38 1.86
C ALA A 135 -15.01 1.09 3.13
N SER A 136 -16.12 0.59 3.70
CA SER A 136 -16.65 1.13 4.96
C SER A 136 -15.63 0.94 6.09
N GLY A 137 -15.37 2.01 6.84
CA GLY A 137 -14.34 2.03 7.89
C GLY A 137 -12.94 2.39 7.39
N PHE A 138 -12.76 2.67 6.11
CA PHE A 138 -11.54 3.26 5.56
C PHE A 138 -11.71 4.77 5.40
N GLU A 139 -10.98 5.55 6.17
CA GLU A 139 -11.08 7.01 6.17
C GLU A 139 -9.76 7.62 5.70
N VAL A 140 -9.84 8.53 4.73
CA VAL A 140 -8.72 9.35 4.26
C VAL A 140 -8.80 10.72 4.89
N GLY A 141 -7.79 11.08 5.68
CA GLY A 141 -7.68 12.36 6.34
C GLY A 141 -7.26 13.49 5.40
N ARG A 142 -7.00 14.64 5.99
CA ARG A 142 -6.53 15.82 5.23
C ARG A 142 -5.14 15.56 4.66
N ALA A 143 -4.91 16.04 3.43
CA ALA A 143 -3.58 16.04 2.84
C ALA A 143 -2.66 17.02 3.57
N GLU A 144 -1.43 16.59 3.81
CA GLU A 144 -0.38 17.40 4.43
C GLU A 144 0.06 18.56 3.54
N GLU A 145 0.25 19.73 4.13
CA GLU A 145 0.84 20.88 3.48
C GLU A 145 2.37 20.74 3.47
N LYS A 146 2.92 20.47 2.29
CA LYS A 146 4.35 20.20 2.11
C LYS A 146 5.07 21.39 1.52
N MET A 147 6.37 21.54 1.83
CA MET A 147 7.22 22.60 1.25
C MET A 147 7.51 22.41 -0.25
N GLY A 148 7.30 21.21 -0.77
CA GLY A 148 7.52 20.86 -2.17
C GLY A 148 6.75 19.61 -2.56
N MET A 149 6.84 19.21 -3.82
CA MET A 149 6.19 18.00 -4.37
C MET A 149 4.67 18.00 -4.15
N GLY A 150 4.03 19.17 -4.30
CA GLY A 150 2.60 19.37 -4.02
C GLY A 150 1.65 18.57 -4.91
N GLY A 151 2.15 18.08 -6.07
CA GLY A 151 1.36 17.23 -6.97
C GLY A 151 1.27 15.75 -6.55
N SER A 152 1.96 15.33 -5.47
CA SER A 152 1.77 14.02 -4.84
C SER A 152 1.14 14.24 -3.47
N SER A 153 -0.04 13.71 -3.22
CA SER A 153 -0.67 13.82 -1.89
C SER A 153 0.07 12.97 -0.86
N ALA A 154 0.00 13.37 0.41
CA ALA A 154 0.36 12.55 1.55
C ALA A 154 -0.70 12.79 2.62
N CYS A 155 -1.42 11.75 3.03
CA CYS A 155 -2.53 11.85 3.96
C CYS A 155 -2.32 10.94 5.16
N ASP A 156 -3.01 11.27 6.25
CA ASP A 156 -3.24 10.30 7.31
C ASP A 156 -4.42 9.40 6.90
N LEU A 157 -4.37 8.14 7.33
CA LEU A 157 -5.46 7.19 7.17
C LEU A 157 -5.93 6.75 8.55
N ARG A 158 -7.23 6.47 8.66
CA ARG A 158 -7.84 5.86 9.83
C ARG A 158 -8.65 4.65 9.41
N PHE A 159 -8.48 3.56 10.14
CA PHE A 159 -9.26 2.34 10.01
C PHE A 159 -10.14 2.19 11.25
N ASP A 160 -11.45 2.37 11.09
CA ASP A 160 -12.44 2.18 12.14
C ASP A 160 -13.26 0.93 11.82
N ARG A 161 -12.85 -0.20 12.38
CA ARG A 161 -13.47 -1.50 12.14
C ARG A 161 -13.59 -1.83 10.65
N LEU A 162 -12.54 -1.56 9.91
CA LEU A 162 -12.45 -1.90 8.48
C LEU A 162 -12.53 -3.41 8.32
N GLU A 163 -13.63 -3.89 7.75
CA GLU A 163 -13.85 -5.31 7.49
C GLU A 163 -13.35 -5.67 6.10
N LEU A 164 -12.51 -6.69 6.02
CA LEU A 164 -11.92 -7.19 4.79
C LEU A 164 -12.19 -8.69 4.63
N PRO A 165 -12.40 -9.16 3.40
CA PRO A 165 -12.53 -10.59 3.14
C PRO A 165 -11.24 -11.36 3.45
N ILE A 166 -11.34 -12.68 3.57
CA ILE A 166 -10.19 -13.53 3.95
C ILE A 166 -9.05 -13.48 2.93
N ASP A 167 -9.37 -13.33 1.68
CA ASP A 167 -8.46 -13.26 0.54
C ASP A 167 -7.81 -11.88 0.34
N SER A 168 -8.12 -10.91 1.22
CA SER A 168 -7.40 -9.64 1.28
C SER A 168 -5.97 -9.77 1.82
N LEU A 169 -5.65 -10.86 2.51
CA LEU A 169 -4.29 -11.13 3.01
C LEU A 169 -3.32 -11.29 1.83
N LEU A 170 -2.23 -10.53 1.87
CA LEU A 170 -1.14 -10.66 0.91
C LEU A 170 -0.06 -11.57 1.49
N GLY A 171 0.22 -12.68 0.81
CA GLY A 171 1.15 -13.70 1.30
C GLY A 171 0.59 -14.51 2.48
N GLU A 172 1.41 -14.75 3.49
CA GLU A 172 1.04 -15.55 4.66
C GLU A 172 0.91 -14.69 5.92
N GLU A 173 0.10 -15.16 6.87
CA GLU A 173 -0.09 -14.50 8.16
C GLU A 173 1.23 -14.41 8.95
N GLY A 174 1.60 -13.21 9.37
CA GLY A 174 2.85 -12.94 10.12
C GLY A 174 4.09 -12.77 9.24
N GLN A 175 3.93 -12.61 7.93
CA GLN A 175 5.02 -12.40 6.96
C GLN A 175 4.89 -11.08 6.19
N GLY A 176 4.26 -10.08 6.80
CA GLY A 176 4.09 -8.74 6.24
C GLY A 176 5.36 -7.90 6.23
#